data_746ece5dc3d6e3c8a0d0cb22b21a5d83
#
_entry.id   746ece5dc3d6e3c8a0d0cb22b21a5d83
#
_cell.length_a   1.000
_cell.length_b   1.000
_cell.length_c   1.000
_cell.angle_alpha   90.00
_cell.angle_beta   90.00
_cell.angle_gamma   90.00
#
_symmetry.space_group_name_H-M   'P 1'
#
loop_
_entity.id
_entity.type
_entity.pdbx_description
1 polymer ?
#
loop_
_entity_poly.entity_id
_entity_poly.type
_entity_poly.pdbx_seq_one_letter_code
_entity_poly.pdbx_strand_id
1 'polypeptide(L)'
;AYHRVMECMDYDTEPENTAVKAFLKRLVEDEKLTKQQADSIRVSDIVAFMKNPLFERMKRAKQAGVFHTEQPFVFIDLSEQSDKSKQDDTNQPDKNNGGQLIQGVIDVYFEEDGSLILVDYKTDKVSKKGGEDELRRRYALQLEYYAKALSQLLQKPVKEKIIYSFSLGKDIELE
;
A
#
# COMPACT_ATOMS: atom_id res chain seq x y z
N ALA A 1 2.96 12.90 4.90
CA ALA A 1 4.29 12.83 5.55
C ALA A 1 4.78 11.39 5.65
N TYR A 2 4.03 10.47 6.31
CA TYR A 2 4.48 9.07 6.51
C TYR A 2 4.81 8.35 5.20
N HIS A 3 3.94 8.36 4.17
CA HIS A 3 4.22 7.72 2.86
C HIS A 3 5.55 8.20 2.27
N ARG A 4 5.82 9.51 2.33
CA ARG A 4 7.08 10.07 1.82
C ARG A 4 8.30 9.56 2.60
N VAL A 5 8.19 9.35 3.92
CA VAL A 5 9.26 8.73 4.70
C VAL A 5 9.46 7.28 4.29
N MET A 6 8.37 6.53 4.08
CA MET A 6 8.45 5.13 3.66
C MET A 6 9.04 4.99 2.25
N GLU A 7 8.68 5.86 1.32
CA GLU A 7 9.27 5.93 -0.02
C GLU A 7 10.79 6.16 0.03
N CYS A 8 11.24 7.04 0.92
CA CYS A 8 12.65 7.38 1.11
C CYS A 8 13.37 6.48 2.12
N MET A 9 12.73 5.39 2.61
CA MET A 9 13.25 4.57 3.70
C MET A 9 14.63 4.00 3.38
N ASP A 10 15.54 4.29 4.29
CA ASP A 10 16.88 3.70 4.32
C ASP A 10 16.83 2.44 5.21
N TYR A 11 16.81 1.28 4.56
CA TYR A 11 16.68 -0.03 5.23
C TYR A 11 17.93 -0.44 6.02
N ASP A 12 19.02 0.34 5.95
CA ASP A 12 20.22 0.12 6.76
C ASP A 12 20.28 1.03 7.99
N THR A 13 19.25 1.91 8.16
CA THR A 13 19.11 2.68 9.39
C THR A 13 18.79 1.78 10.58
N GLU A 14 19.48 1.99 11.70
CA GLU A 14 19.20 1.24 12.93
C GLU A 14 17.82 1.60 13.52
N PRO A 15 17.04 0.62 14.08
CA PRO A 15 15.72 0.83 14.63
C PRO A 15 15.74 1.51 16.01
N GLU A 16 16.42 2.66 16.09
CA GLU A 16 16.61 3.46 17.29
C GLU A 16 16.13 4.92 17.09
N ASN A 17 15.65 5.53 18.17
CA ASN A 17 15.14 6.89 18.13
C ASN A 17 16.16 7.92 17.60
N THR A 18 17.43 7.76 17.98
CA THR A 18 18.51 8.65 17.55
C THR A 18 18.80 8.53 16.06
N ALA A 19 18.87 7.31 15.55
CA ALA A 19 19.10 7.05 14.13
C ALA A 19 17.93 7.52 13.27
N VAL A 20 16.68 7.25 13.68
CA VAL A 20 15.50 7.71 12.98
C VAL A 20 15.37 9.24 12.99
N LYS A 21 15.72 9.93 14.10
CA LYS A 21 15.76 11.41 14.11
C LYS A 21 16.81 11.95 13.14
N ALA A 22 17.98 11.35 13.08
CA ALA A 22 19.03 11.73 12.13
C ALA A 22 18.58 11.49 10.67
N PHE A 23 17.92 10.38 10.41
CA PHE A 23 17.32 10.08 9.11
C PHE A 23 16.28 11.13 8.69
N LEU A 24 15.29 11.45 9.54
CA LEU A 24 14.29 12.47 9.26
C LEU A 24 14.91 13.86 9.02
N LYS A 25 15.95 14.22 9.80
CA LYS A 25 16.69 15.47 9.60
C LYS A 25 17.35 15.50 8.22
N ARG A 26 18.02 14.42 7.81
CA ARG A 26 18.62 14.27 6.47
C ARG A 26 17.58 14.44 5.37
N LEU A 27 16.37 13.84 5.52
CA LEU A 27 15.30 14.02 4.54
C LEU A 27 14.84 15.48 4.40
N VAL A 28 14.91 16.27 5.47
CA VAL A 28 14.62 17.71 5.41
C VAL A 28 15.77 18.46 4.73
N GLU A 29 17.02 18.14 5.04
CA GLU A 29 18.21 18.74 4.42
C GLU A 29 18.28 18.43 2.91
N ASP A 30 17.85 17.24 2.49
CA ASP A 30 17.77 16.80 1.10
C ASP A 30 16.48 17.27 0.39
N GLU A 31 15.69 18.14 1.00
CA GLU A 31 14.41 18.68 0.47
C GLU A 31 13.37 17.59 0.12
N LYS A 32 13.50 16.39 0.69
CA LYS A 32 12.54 15.29 0.53
C LYS A 32 11.31 15.45 1.44
N LEU A 33 11.48 16.13 2.56
CA LEU A 33 10.42 16.51 3.50
C LEU A 33 10.54 18.00 3.85
N THR A 34 9.40 18.64 4.05
CA THR A 34 9.42 19.94 4.74
C THR A 34 9.62 19.74 6.24
N LYS A 35 10.14 20.77 6.94
CA LYS A 35 10.26 20.74 8.40
C LYS A 35 8.90 20.42 9.07
N GLN A 36 7.83 21.05 8.60
CA GLN A 36 6.48 20.82 9.13
C GLN A 36 6.03 19.35 8.96
N GLN A 37 6.34 18.72 7.84
CA GLN A 37 6.06 17.29 7.61
C GLN A 37 6.86 16.43 8.57
N ALA A 38 8.17 16.69 8.73
CA ALA A 38 9.02 15.95 9.67
C ALA A 38 8.53 16.08 11.11
N ASP A 39 8.15 17.29 11.55
CA ASP A 39 7.63 17.57 12.89
C ASP A 39 6.27 16.85 13.17
N SER A 40 5.53 16.50 12.11
CA SER A 40 4.26 15.76 12.23
C SER A 40 4.43 14.25 12.42
N ILE A 41 5.64 13.73 12.24
CA ILE A 41 5.94 12.30 12.32
C ILE A 41 6.39 11.93 13.73
N ARG A 42 5.75 10.91 14.30
CA ARG A 42 6.21 10.35 15.57
C ARG A 42 7.35 9.37 15.29
N VAL A 43 8.53 9.67 15.82
CA VAL A 43 9.73 8.82 15.69
C VAL A 43 9.47 7.38 16.16
N SER A 44 8.69 7.23 17.24
CA SER A 44 8.31 5.91 17.76
C SER A 44 7.53 5.04 16.77
N ASP A 45 6.74 5.65 15.89
CA ASP A 45 5.98 4.91 14.88
C ASP A 45 6.90 4.32 13.81
N ILE A 46 7.91 5.09 13.41
CA ILE A 46 8.91 4.63 12.45
C ILE A 46 9.76 3.52 13.08
N VAL A 47 10.20 3.69 14.33
CA VAL A 47 10.95 2.65 15.07
C VAL A 47 10.11 1.37 15.22
N ALA A 48 8.80 1.50 15.51
CA ALA A 48 7.91 0.35 15.62
C ALA A 48 7.78 -0.40 14.28
N PHE A 49 7.66 0.34 13.16
CA PHE A 49 7.66 -0.24 11.83
C PHE A 49 8.97 -0.98 11.52
N MET A 50 10.12 -0.37 11.81
CA MET A 50 11.44 -0.98 11.56
C MET A 50 11.69 -2.24 12.38
N LYS A 51 10.99 -2.41 13.52
CA LYS A 51 11.03 -3.63 14.36
C LYS A 51 9.99 -4.68 13.96
N ASN A 52 9.10 -4.37 13.02
CA ASN A 52 8.10 -5.31 12.54
C ASN A 52 8.73 -6.34 11.59
N PRO A 53 8.35 -7.63 11.64
CA PRO A 53 8.85 -8.64 10.71
C PRO A 53 8.66 -8.29 9.23
N LEU A 54 7.61 -7.55 8.89
CA LEU A 54 7.36 -7.06 7.53
C LEU A 54 8.53 -6.22 7.01
N PHE A 55 9.14 -5.38 7.85
CA PHE A 55 10.29 -4.56 7.48
C PHE A 55 11.49 -5.40 7.01
N GLU A 56 11.79 -6.51 7.70
CA GLU A 56 12.86 -7.41 7.32
C GLU A 56 12.57 -8.14 6.00
N ARG A 57 11.31 -8.47 5.72
CA ARG A 57 10.89 -9.02 4.42
C ARG A 57 11.14 -8.01 3.30
N MET A 58 10.73 -6.76 3.51
CA MET A 58 10.92 -5.66 2.57
C MET A 58 12.41 -5.36 2.34
N LYS A 59 13.23 -5.37 3.41
CA LYS A 59 14.68 -5.19 3.32
C LYS A 59 15.32 -6.27 2.43
N ARG A 60 14.97 -7.54 2.64
CA ARG A 60 15.47 -8.66 1.80
C ARG A 60 15.05 -8.51 0.34
N ALA A 61 13.78 -8.13 0.09
CA ALA A 61 13.28 -7.91 -1.26
C ALA A 61 14.01 -6.76 -1.97
N LYS A 62 14.31 -5.68 -1.23
CA LYS A 62 15.10 -4.56 -1.75
C LYS A 62 16.51 -4.98 -2.12
N GLN A 63 17.18 -5.76 -1.27
CA GLN A 63 18.51 -6.31 -1.54
C GLN A 63 18.51 -7.25 -2.75
N ALA A 64 17.43 -8.00 -2.96
CA ALA A 64 17.25 -8.88 -4.11
C ALA A 64 16.83 -8.14 -5.40
N GLY A 65 16.56 -6.82 -5.34
CA GLY A 65 16.13 -6.03 -6.50
C GLY A 65 14.69 -6.27 -6.97
N VAL A 66 13.84 -6.81 -6.10
CA VAL A 66 12.43 -7.15 -6.38
C VAL A 66 11.44 -6.37 -5.50
N PHE A 67 11.82 -5.17 -5.10
CA PHE A 67 11.06 -4.25 -4.25
C PHE A 67 10.72 -2.98 -5.02
N HIS A 68 9.45 -2.58 -5.00
CA HIS A 68 8.92 -1.45 -5.76
C HIS A 68 8.05 -0.57 -4.88
N THR A 69 8.17 0.76 -5.04
CA THR A 69 7.39 1.76 -4.32
C THR A 69 6.69 2.71 -5.27
N GLU A 70 5.61 3.32 -4.80
CA GLU A 70 4.89 4.39 -5.51
C GLU A 70 4.56 4.01 -6.97
N GLN A 71 4.05 2.78 -7.17
CA GLN A 71 3.75 2.27 -8.50
C GLN A 71 2.40 2.79 -8.99
N PRO A 72 2.34 3.70 -9.98
CA PRO A 72 1.09 4.10 -10.58
C PRO A 72 0.52 2.96 -11.43
N PHE A 73 -0.80 2.85 -11.43
CA PHE A 73 -1.50 1.91 -12.29
C PHE A 73 -2.80 2.52 -12.84
N VAL A 74 -3.21 1.98 -13.97
CA VAL A 74 -4.54 2.19 -14.57
C VAL A 74 -5.02 0.84 -15.09
N PHE A 75 -6.23 0.45 -14.71
CA PHE A 75 -6.83 -0.75 -15.28
C PHE A 75 -8.34 -0.57 -15.47
N ILE A 76 -8.94 -1.39 -16.35
CA ILE A 76 -10.38 -1.39 -16.59
C ILE A 76 -10.99 -2.62 -15.92
N ASP A 77 -11.89 -2.40 -14.95
CA ASP A 77 -12.65 -3.48 -14.34
C ASP A 77 -13.87 -3.80 -15.22
N LEU A 78 -13.89 -5.01 -15.76
CA LEU A 78 -14.97 -5.53 -16.59
C LEU A 78 -15.98 -6.37 -15.81
N SER A 79 -15.84 -6.50 -14.50
CA SER A 79 -16.64 -7.40 -13.66
C SER A 79 -18.13 -7.02 -13.55
N GLU A 80 -18.50 -5.76 -13.80
CA GLU A 80 -19.90 -5.32 -13.78
C GLU A 80 -20.74 -5.75 -15.00
N GLN A 81 -20.13 -6.43 -15.99
CA GLN A 81 -20.83 -6.85 -17.20
C GLN A 81 -21.66 -8.14 -17.04
N SER A 82 -21.52 -8.88 -15.92
CA SER A 82 -22.13 -10.20 -15.77
C SER A 82 -23.55 -10.22 -15.21
N ASP A 83 -24.11 -9.11 -14.72
CA ASP A 83 -25.41 -9.11 -14.03
C ASP A 83 -26.58 -8.45 -14.78
N LYS A 84 -26.39 -8.05 -16.05
CA LYS A 84 -27.49 -7.50 -16.87
C LYS A 84 -28.05 -8.47 -17.89
N SER A 85 -28.37 -9.71 -17.48
CA SER A 85 -29.29 -10.57 -18.21
C SER A 85 -30.74 -10.33 -17.76
N LYS A 86 -31.26 -9.15 -17.95
CA LYS A 86 -32.71 -8.92 -18.00
C LYS A 86 -33.02 -8.24 -19.32
N GLN A 87 -33.69 -9.03 -20.16
CA GLN A 87 -34.31 -8.63 -21.41
C GLN A 87 -35.12 -7.34 -21.21
N ASP A 88 -34.78 -6.32 -21.98
CA ASP A 88 -35.77 -5.35 -22.43
C ASP A 88 -35.49 -5.05 -23.91
N ASP A 89 -36.49 -5.43 -24.72
CA ASP A 89 -36.54 -5.25 -26.17
C ASP A 89 -36.69 -3.76 -26.50
N THR A 90 -35.61 -3.01 -26.57
CA THR A 90 -35.60 -1.72 -27.25
C THR A 90 -34.29 -1.57 -28.04
N ASN A 91 -34.42 -1.55 -29.36
CA ASN A 91 -33.38 -1.29 -30.36
C ASN A 91 -32.77 0.11 -30.17
N GLN A 92 -31.84 0.27 -29.23
CA GLN A 92 -30.88 1.35 -29.23
C GLN A 92 -29.47 0.76 -29.04
N PRO A 93 -28.47 1.19 -29.80
CA PRO A 93 -27.09 0.73 -29.57
C PRO A 93 -26.61 1.27 -28.20
N ASP A 94 -26.53 0.37 -27.21
CA ASP A 94 -26.03 0.67 -25.88
C ASP A 94 -24.59 1.20 -25.96
N LYS A 95 -24.44 2.50 -25.70
CA LYS A 95 -23.15 3.21 -25.63
C LYS A 95 -22.40 3.01 -24.32
N ASN A 96 -22.79 2.03 -23.49
CA ASN A 96 -22.19 1.80 -22.16
C ASN A 96 -21.60 0.39 -21.99
N ASN A 97 -20.88 -0.10 -23.01
CA ASN A 97 -20.10 -1.35 -22.90
C ASN A 97 -18.67 -1.10 -22.41
N GLY A 98 -18.43 -0.07 -21.63
CA GLY A 98 -17.13 0.25 -21.04
C GLY A 98 -17.07 -0.18 -19.58
N GLY A 99 -16.10 -1.02 -19.20
CA GLY A 99 -15.81 -1.32 -17.80
C GLY A 99 -15.44 -0.04 -17.02
N GLN A 100 -15.41 -0.14 -15.71
CA GLN A 100 -15.00 0.97 -14.83
C GLN A 100 -13.48 1.18 -14.92
N LEU A 101 -13.06 2.40 -15.29
CA LEU A 101 -11.66 2.80 -15.25
C LEU A 101 -11.23 3.04 -13.81
N ILE A 102 -10.24 2.29 -13.33
CA ILE A 102 -9.67 2.40 -12.00
C ILE A 102 -8.22 2.82 -12.11
N GLN A 103 -7.84 3.84 -11.37
CA GLN A 103 -6.47 4.34 -11.33
C GLN A 103 -6.05 4.62 -9.88
N GLY A 104 -4.77 4.50 -9.61
CA GLY A 104 -4.21 4.75 -8.29
C GLY A 104 -2.69 4.63 -8.27
N VAL A 105 -2.16 4.72 -7.07
CA VAL A 105 -0.74 4.48 -6.79
C VAL A 105 -0.65 3.42 -5.70
N ILE A 106 0.14 2.39 -5.93
CA ILE A 106 0.41 1.34 -4.96
C ILE A 106 1.63 1.77 -4.15
N ASP A 107 1.48 1.85 -2.82
CA ASP A 107 2.55 2.30 -1.94
C ASP A 107 3.79 1.42 -2.06
N VAL A 108 3.60 0.10 -1.90
CA VAL A 108 4.67 -0.90 -1.98
C VAL A 108 4.14 -2.22 -2.52
N TYR A 109 4.93 -2.87 -3.37
CA TYR A 109 4.85 -4.30 -3.61
C TYR A 109 6.23 -4.89 -3.75
N PHE A 110 6.37 -6.16 -3.43
CA PHE A 110 7.61 -6.90 -3.61
C PHE A 110 7.34 -8.38 -3.94
N GLU A 111 8.36 -9.05 -4.45
CA GLU A 111 8.27 -10.47 -4.79
C GLU A 111 8.88 -11.33 -3.69
N GLU A 112 8.17 -12.39 -3.31
CA GLU A 112 8.63 -13.40 -2.37
C GLU A 112 8.12 -14.77 -2.83
N ASP A 113 9.00 -15.74 -2.97
CA ASP A 113 8.68 -17.11 -3.40
C ASP A 113 7.85 -17.19 -4.70
N GLY A 114 8.15 -16.32 -5.67
CA GLY A 114 7.47 -16.28 -6.97
C GLY A 114 6.08 -15.65 -6.96
N SER A 115 5.65 -15.11 -5.83
CA SER A 115 4.38 -14.41 -5.64
C SER A 115 4.59 -12.96 -5.23
N LEU A 116 3.57 -12.14 -5.40
CA LEU A 116 3.60 -10.72 -5.02
C LEU A 116 3.02 -10.52 -3.62
N ILE A 117 3.67 -9.68 -2.86
CA ILE A 117 3.19 -9.17 -1.56
C ILE A 117 2.87 -7.69 -1.77
N LEU A 118 1.62 -7.32 -1.51
CA LEU A 118 1.12 -5.95 -1.61
C LEU A 118 1.06 -5.34 -0.22
N VAL A 119 1.65 -4.15 -0.05
CA VAL A 119 1.61 -3.41 1.22
C VAL A 119 1.10 -1.99 0.99
N ASP A 120 0.17 -1.58 1.83
CA ASP A 120 -0.42 -0.24 1.81
C ASP A 120 -0.34 0.39 3.21
N TYR A 121 0.17 1.62 3.28
CA TYR A 121 0.39 2.32 4.55
C TYR A 121 -0.83 3.15 4.95
N LYS A 122 -1.30 2.97 6.19
CA LYS A 122 -2.43 3.73 6.72
C LYS A 122 -2.06 4.51 7.98
N THR A 123 -2.39 5.80 7.96
CA THR A 123 -2.18 6.75 9.07
C THR A 123 -3.47 7.08 9.80
N ASP A 124 -4.58 6.44 9.43
CA ASP A 124 -5.89 6.64 10.06
C ASP A 124 -5.82 6.38 11.56
N LYS A 125 -6.38 7.29 12.34
CA LYS A 125 -6.54 7.09 13.76
C LYS A 125 -7.73 6.18 14.01
N VAL A 126 -7.44 4.98 14.46
CA VAL A 126 -8.46 3.98 14.82
C VAL A 126 -8.30 3.56 16.27
N SER A 127 -9.39 3.05 16.86
CA SER A 127 -9.37 2.53 18.23
C SER A 127 -8.53 1.24 18.30
N LYS A 128 -7.83 1.03 19.41
CA LYS A 128 -7.12 -0.25 19.65
C LYS A 128 -8.08 -1.45 19.67
N LYS A 129 -9.33 -1.24 20.11
CA LYS A 129 -10.36 -2.27 20.11
C LYS A 129 -11.22 -2.12 18.85
N GLY A 130 -11.18 -3.11 17.97
CA GLY A 130 -11.96 -3.13 16.73
C GLY A 130 -11.38 -2.32 15.56
N GLY A 131 -10.25 -1.60 15.76
CA GLY A 131 -9.64 -0.79 14.69
C GLY A 131 -9.09 -1.62 13.53
N GLU A 132 -8.66 -2.85 13.77
CA GLU A 132 -8.24 -3.76 12.70
C GLU A 132 -9.40 -4.10 11.77
N ASP A 133 -10.55 -4.52 12.33
CA ASP A 133 -11.74 -4.86 11.54
C ASP A 133 -12.29 -3.63 10.82
N GLU A 134 -12.15 -2.45 11.42
CA GLU A 134 -12.50 -1.19 10.77
C GLU A 134 -11.63 -0.93 9.55
N LEU A 135 -10.30 -1.08 9.67
CA LEU A 135 -9.36 -0.89 8.56
C LEU A 135 -9.58 -1.95 7.47
N ARG A 136 -9.76 -3.24 7.82
CA ARG A 136 -10.08 -4.29 6.86
C ARG A 136 -11.32 -3.93 6.03
N ARG A 137 -12.44 -3.59 6.68
CA ARG A 137 -13.69 -3.23 5.97
C ARG A 137 -13.53 -1.99 5.10
N ARG A 138 -12.79 -0.98 5.58
CA ARG A 138 -12.62 0.29 4.87
C ARG A 138 -11.79 0.14 3.60
N TYR A 139 -10.75 -0.71 3.64
CA TYR A 139 -9.74 -0.78 2.59
C TYR A 139 -9.74 -2.09 1.79
N ALA A 140 -10.61 -3.06 2.12
CA ALA A 140 -10.69 -4.34 1.41
C ALA A 140 -10.83 -4.15 -0.11
N LEU A 141 -11.79 -3.35 -0.55
CA LEU A 141 -12.04 -3.10 -1.97
C LEU A 141 -10.86 -2.42 -2.67
N GLN A 142 -10.19 -1.47 -1.99
CA GLN A 142 -9.01 -0.80 -2.53
C GLN A 142 -7.89 -1.82 -2.79
N LEU A 143 -7.57 -2.67 -1.81
CA LEU A 143 -6.49 -3.64 -1.97
C LEU A 143 -6.85 -4.75 -2.96
N GLU A 144 -8.14 -5.09 -3.10
CA GLU A 144 -8.60 -5.99 -4.17
C GLU A 144 -8.30 -5.42 -5.56
N TYR A 145 -8.60 -4.16 -5.80
CA TYR A 145 -8.30 -3.51 -7.07
C TYR A 145 -6.79 -3.42 -7.32
N TYR A 146 -6.01 -3.11 -6.28
CA TYR A 146 -4.55 -3.07 -6.38
C TYR A 146 -3.98 -4.45 -6.71
N ALA A 147 -4.47 -5.51 -6.06
CA ALA A 147 -4.03 -6.88 -6.31
C ALA A 147 -4.40 -7.34 -7.73
N LYS A 148 -5.62 -7.04 -8.21
CA LYS A 148 -6.02 -7.32 -9.59
C LYS A 148 -5.12 -6.62 -10.61
N ALA A 149 -4.88 -5.31 -10.41
CA ALA A 149 -4.02 -4.51 -11.29
C ALA A 149 -2.60 -5.09 -11.35
N LEU A 150 -1.99 -5.40 -10.20
CA LEU A 150 -0.66 -6.00 -10.13
C LEU A 150 -0.59 -7.36 -10.80
N SER A 151 -1.56 -8.25 -10.49
CA SER A 151 -1.59 -9.60 -11.09
C SER A 151 -1.72 -9.55 -12.60
N GLN A 152 -2.51 -8.63 -13.15
CA GLN A 152 -2.64 -8.44 -14.59
C GLN A 152 -1.37 -7.85 -15.21
N LEU A 153 -0.77 -6.84 -14.56
CA LEU A 153 0.41 -6.17 -15.08
C LEU A 153 1.65 -7.09 -15.10
N LEU A 154 1.85 -7.85 -14.02
CA LEU A 154 3.07 -8.62 -13.80
C LEU A 154 2.91 -10.11 -14.11
N GLN A 155 1.69 -10.56 -14.42
CA GLN A 155 1.37 -11.98 -14.68
C GLN A 155 1.82 -12.92 -13.55
N LYS A 156 1.69 -12.42 -12.30
CA LYS A 156 2.03 -13.14 -11.06
C LYS A 156 0.89 -13.03 -10.07
N PRO A 157 0.64 -14.06 -9.23
CA PRO A 157 -0.38 -13.98 -8.20
C PRO A 157 0.05 -13.03 -7.07
N VAL A 158 -0.90 -12.25 -6.55
CA VAL A 158 -0.74 -11.56 -5.27
C VAL A 158 -1.13 -12.52 -4.16
N LYS A 159 -0.16 -12.93 -3.34
CA LYS A 159 -0.34 -13.91 -2.25
C LYS A 159 -0.84 -13.26 -0.98
N GLU A 160 -0.35 -12.07 -0.66
CA GLU A 160 -0.70 -11.35 0.56
C GLU A 160 -1.06 -9.89 0.24
N LYS A 161 -2.11 -9.41 0.87
CA LYS A 161 -2.56 -8.01 0.87
C LYS A 161 -2.45 -7.50 2.30
N ILE A 162 -1.54 -6.57 2.56
CA ILE A 162 -1.18 -6.13 3.91
C ILE A 162 -1.43 -4.62 4.05
N ILE A 163 -2.15 -4.23 5.10
CA ILE A 163 -2.18 -2.86 5.59
C ILE A 163 -1.18 -2.74 6.73
N TYR A 164 -0.23 -1.82 6.66
CA TYR A 164 0.52 -1.41 7.84
C TYR A 164 -0.14 -0.18 8.47
N SER A 165 -0.67 -0.33 9.67
CA SER A 165 -1.30 0.77 10.41
C SER A 165 -0.31 1.42 11.38
N PHE A 166 0.09 2.67 11.11
CA PHE A 166 0.93 3.45 12.03
C PHE A 166 0.20 3.76 13.34
N SER A 167 -1.12 3.89 13.32
CA SER A 167 -1.93 4.14 14.53
C SER A 167 -1.94 2.95 15.48
N LEU A 168 -1.94 1.72 14.95
CA LEU A 168 -1.92 0.48 15.73
C LEU A 168 -0.50 -0.06 15.93
N GLY A 169 0.47 0.40 15.12
CA GLY A 169 1.86 -0.05 15.16
C GLY A 169 2.03 -1.51 14.70
N LYS A 170 1.19 -1.96 13.74
CA LYS A 170 1.21 -3.36 13.28
C LYS A 170 0.72 -3.52 11.85
N ASP A 171 1.07 -4.64 11.26
CA ASP A 171 0.56 -5.14 9.99
C ASP A 171 -0.77 -5.90 10.19
N ILE A 172 -1.63 -5.80 9.18
CA ILE A 172 -2.97 -6.40 9.14
C ILE A 172 -3.11 -7.04 7.77
N GLU A 173 -3.16 -8.36 7.74
CA GLU A 173 -3.41 -9.10 6.51
C GLU A 173 -4.91 -9.10 6.17
N LEU A 174 -5.22 -8.91 4.87
CA LEU A 174 -6.57 -9.01 4.31
C LEU A 174 -6.71 -10.34 3.56
N GLU A 175 -7.87 -10.96 3.71
CA GLU A 175 -8.23 -12.19 3.00
C GLU A 175 -8.38 -11.98 1.49
#